data_e6704fefc386f56f0cfe1382d3f541ac
#
_entry.id   e6704fefc386f56f0cfe1382d3f541ac
#
_cell.length_a   1.000
_cell.length_b   1.000
_cell.length_c   1.000
_cell.angle_alpha   90.00
_cell.angle_beta   90.00
_cell.angle_gamma   90.00
#
_symmetry.space_group_name_H-M   'P 1'
#
loop_
_entity.id
_entity.type
_entity.pdbx_description
1 polymer ?
#
loop_
_entity_poly.entity_id
_entity_poly.type
_entity_poly.pdbx_seq_one_letter_code
_entity_poly.pdbx_strand_id
1 'polypeptide(L)'
;YGIREIGKKQKNKEEYSKTVVELLIITLFSTLICSAFYYGMVSTLPYFQNSKMLYYVVGIQLLLTAANVDWFYQGMEEYKYITVRSLIVKILTLLGIFVFVKKQDDTIAYALFSSIALAGNNIINVIHLRKYLTLDDVKHIELAKHIKPLFILLSTGFAVELYTKLD
;
A
#
# COMPACT_ATOMS: atom_id res chain seq x y z
N TYR A 1 -5.51 8.75 8.58
CA TYR A 1 -6.37 9.79 8.01
C TYR A 1 -7.54 9.15 7.25
N GLY A 2 -7.27 8.32 6.24
CA GLY A 2 -8.31 7.70 5.41
C GLY A 2 -9.38 6.97 6.21
N ILE A 3 -8.99 6.13 7.17
CA ILE A 3 -9.91 5.39 8.06
C ILE A 3 -10.93 6.34 8.71
N ARG A 4 -10.43 7.45 9.28
CA ARG A 4 -11.28 8.44 9.96
C ARG A 4 -12.23 9.16 9.00
N GLU A 5 -11.75 9.54 7.81
CA GLU A 5 -12.58 10.25 6.84
C GLU A 5 -13.66 9.34 6.24
N ILE A 6 -13.35 8.07 5.99
CA ILE A 6 -14.34 7.09 5.54
C ILE A 6 -15.36 6.80 6.66
N GLY A 7 -14.89 6.58 7.89
CA GLY A 7 -15.78 6.34 9.03
C GLY A 7 -16.83 7.45 9.25
N LYS A 8 -16.46 8.70 9.01
CA LYS A 8 -17.42 9.84 9.08
C LYS A 8 -18.46 9.80 7.96
N LYS A 9 -18.13 9.24 6.82
CA LYS A 9 -18.93 9.31 5.58
C LYS A 9 -19.58 7.99 5.19
N GLN A 10 -19.52 6.96 6.03
CA GLN A 10 -20.04 5.61 5.74
C GLN A 10 -21.44 5.60 5.17
N LYS A 11 -22.31 6.49 5.63
CA LYS A 11 -23.73 6.56 5.26
C LYS A 11 -23.98 7.25 3.91
N ASN A 12 -23.01 7.99 3.37
CA ASN A 12 -23.15 8.72 2.11
C ASN A 12 -22.18 8.17 1.06
N LYS A 13 -22.74 7.36 0.15
CA LYS A 13 -21.96 6.65 -0.88
C LYS A 13 -21.19 7.58 -1.81
N GLU A 14 -21.77 8.69 -2.19
CA GLU A 14 -21.16 9.69 -3.07
C GLU A 14 -19.95 10.35 -2.40
N GLU A 15 -20.12 10.79 -1.14
CA GLU A 15 -19.05 11.46 -0.39
C GLU A 15 -17.86 10.55 -0.09
N TYR A 16 -18.10 9.28 0.31
CA TYR A 16 -16.97 8.39 0.54
C TYR A 16 -16.30 7.96 -0.76
N SER A 17 -17.07 7.76 -1.86
CA SER A 17 -16.49 7.45 -3.17
C SER A 17 -15.55 8.56 -3.64
N LYS A 18 -15.98 9.82 -3.55
CA LYS A 18 -15.14 10.99 -3.85
C LYS A 18 -13.86 10.98 -3.00
N THR A 19 -14.00 10.80 -1.69
CA THR A 19 -12.85 10.76 -0.77
C THR A 19 -11.88 9.62 -1.09
N VAL A 20 -12.39 8.43 -1.44
CA VAL A 20 -11.55 7.30 -1.84
C VAL A 20 -10.74 7.62 -3.07
N VAL A 21 -11.37 8.16 -4.12
CA VAL A 21 -10.69 8.53 -5.38
C VAL A 21 -9.63 9.59 -5.11
N GLU A 22 -9.94 10.63 -4.34
CA GLU A 22 -8.99 11.68 -3.98
C GLU A 22 -7.75 11.12 -3.25
N LEU A 23 -7.96 10.25 -2.26
CA LEU A 23 -6.86 9.64 -1.51
C LEU A 23 -6.05 8.64 -2.36
N LEU A 24 -6.70 7.88 -3.25
CA LEU A 24 -6.00 7.00 -4.18
C LEU A 24 -5.09 7.78 -5.14
N ILE A 25 -5.56 8.91 -5.67
CA ILE A 25 -4.74 9.78 -6.52
C ILE A 25 -3.50 10.28 -5.76
N ILE A 26 -3.69 10.77 -4.53
CA ILE A 26 -2.57 11.25 -3.70
C ILE A 26 -1.58 10.11 -3.43
N THR A 27 -2.08 8.92 -3.05
CA THR A 27 -1.26 7.75 -2.77
C THR A 27 -0.48 7.30 -4.01
N LEU A 28 -1.14 7.22 -5.16
CA LEU A 28 -0.50 6.84 -6.42
C LEU A 28 0.62 7.82 -6.78
N PHE A 29 0.33 9.12 -6.73
CA PHE A 29 1.30 10.15 -7.08
C PHE A 29 2.51 10.16 -6.14
N SER A 30 2.27 10.09 -4.83
CA SER A 30 3.36 10.02 -3.84
C SER A 30 4.19 8.74 -3.99
N THR A 31 3.55 7.59 -4.24
CA THR A 31 4.27 6.32 -4.46
C THR A 31 5.11 6.37 -5.74
N LEU A 32 4.62 6.98 -6.81
CA LEU A 32 5.41 7.14 -8.04
C LEU A 32 6.67 8.00 -7.81
N ILE A 33 6.54 9.11 -7.09
CA ILE A 33 7.69 9.97 -6.74
C ILE A 33 8.70 9.20 -5.88
N CYS A 34 8.24 8.53 -4.82
CA CYS A 34 9.11 7.75 -3.96
C CYS A 34 9.79 6.60 -4.71
N SER A 35 9.08 5.93 -5.62
CA SER A 35 9.62 4.85 -6.43
C SER A 35 10.67 5.35 -7.42
N ALA A 36 10.43 6.49 -8.07
CA ALA A 36 11.41 7.11 -8.95
C ALA A 36 12.72 7.45 -8.22
N PHE A 37 12.58 8.01 -7.01
CA PHE A 37 13.74 8.29 -6.15
C PHE A 37 14.45 7.00 -5.72
N TYR A 38 13.71 5.98 -5.27
CA TYR A 38 14.27 4.69 -4.89
C TYR A 38 15.05 4.02 -6.02
N TYR A 39 14.45 3.90 -7.20
CA TYR A 39 15.12 3.28 -8.36
C TYR A 39 16.30 4.11 -8.87
N GLY A 40 16.21 5.43 -8.75
CA GLY A 40 17.35 6.32 -9.00
C GLY A 40 18.53 6.01 -8.06
N MET A 41 18.29 5.87 -6.76
CA MET A 41 19.32 5.50 -5.78
C MET A 41 19.92 4.11 -6.06
N VAL A 42 19.08 3.10 -6.32
CA VAL A 42 19.52 1.73 -6.62
C VAL A 42 20.38 1.67 -7.88
N SER A 43 20.10 2.54 -8.85
CA SER A 43 20.84 2.58 -10.11
C SER A 43 22.20 3.27 -9.99
N THR A 44 22.31 4.30 -9.14
CA THR A 44 23.48 5.20 -9.08
C THR A 44 24.45 4.87 -7.95
N LEU A 45 23.96 4.38 -6.80
CA LEU A 45 24.81 4.17 -5.64
C LEU A 45 25.56 2.83 -5.70
N PRO A 46 26.91 2.83 -5.49
CA PRO A 46 27.73 1.61 -5.51
C PRO A 46 27.30 0.56 -4.51
N TYR A 47 26.72 0.98 -3.38
CA TYR A 47 26.25 0.12 -2.28
C TYR A 47 25.28 -0.97 -2.78
N PHE A 48 24.42 -0.65 -3.74
CA PHE A 48 23.38 -1.54 -4.24
C PHE A 48 23.85 -2.48 -5.35
N GLN A 49 25.05 -2.29 -5.90
CA GLN A 49 25.50 -2.99 -7.12
C GLN A 49 25.67 -4.52 -6.90
N ASN A 50 26.10 -4.96 -5.71
CA ASN A 50 26.33 -6.37 -5.43
C ASN A 50 25.05 -7.22 -5.41
N SER A 51 23.89 -6.61 -5.13
CA SER A 51 22.60 -7.30 -5.04
C SER A 51 21.51 -6.54 -5.80
N LYS A 52 21.87 -5.89 -6.88
CA LYS A 52 21.00 -4.99 -7.65
C LYS A 52 19.67 -5.61 -8.02
N MET A 53 19.66 -6.87 -8.45
CA MET A 53 18.45 -7.61 -8.81
C MET A 53 17.48 -7.73 -7.63
N LEU A 54 17.99 -8.02 -6.44
CA LEU A 54 17.18 -8.11 -5.22
C LEU A 54 16.51 -6.77 -4.91
N TYR A 55 17.26 -5.67 -4.98
CA TYR A 55 16.71 -4.34 -4.72
C TYR A 55 15.67 -3.92 -5.77
N TYR A 56 15.83 -4.30 -7.04
CA TYR A 56 14.80 -4.08 -8.04
C TYR A 56 13.51 -4.84 -7.73
N VAL A 57 13.61 -6.10 -7.32
CA VAL A 57 12.45 -6.91 -6.92
C VAL A 57 11.76 -6.34 -5.69
N VAL A 58 12.54 -5.91 -4.68
CA VAL A 58 11.98 -5.24 -3.47
C VAL A 58 11.31 -3.92 -3.84
N GLY A 59 11.87 -3.17 -4.80
CA GLY A 59 11.26 -1.93 -5.30
C GLY A 59 9.86 -2.12 -5.91
N ILE A 60 9.56 -3.29 -6.48
CA ILE A 60 8.21 -3.63 -6.95
C ILE A 60 7.21 -3.60 -5.79
N GLN A 61 7.59 -4.04 -4.59
CA GLN A 61 6.72 -3.97 -3.41
C GLN A 61 6.31 -2.54 -3.09
N LEU A 62 7.23 -1.57 -3.26
CA LEU A 62 6.92 -0.16 -3.05
C LEU A 62 5.83 0.32 -4.03
N LEU A 63 5.91 -0.05 -5.30
CA LEU A 63 4.87 0.27 -6.29
C LEU A 63 3.52 -0.38 -5.95
N LEU A 64 3.55 -1.63 -5.47
CA LEU A 64 2.34 -2.35 -5.09
C LEU A 64 1.64 -1.76 -3.86
N THR A 65 2.34 -0.98 -3.02
CA THR A 65 1.71 -0.29 -1.88
C THR A 65 0.71 0.78 -2.32
N ALA A 66 0.85 1.35 -3.53
CA ALA A 66 -0.12 2.30 -4.08
C ALA A 66 -1.53 1.73 -4.18
N ALA A 67 -1.65 0.41 -4.40
CA ALA A 67 -2.92 -0.28 -4.49
C ALA A 67 -3.47 -0.74 -3.12
N ASN A 68 -2.81 -0.38 -2.02
CA ASN A 68 -3.29 -0.73 -0.69
C ASN A 68 -4.47 0.16 -0.29
N VAL A 69 -5.64 -0.46 -0.18
CA VAL A 69 -6.89 0.19 0.21
C VAL A 69 -7.49 -0.41 1.50
N ASP A 70 -6.68 -1.07 2.33
CA ASP A 70 -7.13 -1.65 3.62
C ASP A 70 -7.74 -0.60 4.53
N TRP A 71 -7.23 0.63 4.49
CA TRP A 71 -7.77 1.76 5.23
C TRP A 71 -9.24 2.08 4.90
N PHE A 72 -9.69 1.80 3.66
CA PHE A 72 -11.08 1.94 3.28
C PHE A 72 -11.96 0.93 4.02
N TYR A 73 -11.61 -0.35 3.96
CA TYR A 73 -12.36 -1.42 4.63
C TYR A 73 -12.36 -1.28 6.15
N GLN A 74 -11.24 -0.79 6.73
CA GLN A 74 -11.18 -0.46 8.16
C GLN A 74 -12.12 0.70 8.49
N GLY A 75 -12.19 1.73 7.65
CA GLY A 75 -13.12 2.84 7.78
C GLY A 75 -14.58 2.44 7.62
N MET A 76 -14.86 1.39 6.84
CA MET A 76 -16.19 0.78 6.66
C MET A 76 -16.52 -0.29 7.72
N GLU A 77 -15.59 -0.56 8.65
CA GLU A 77 -15.71 -1.59 9.70
C GLU A 77 -15.82 -3.03 9.16
N GLU A 78 -15.37 -3.27 7.93
CA GLU A 78 -15.37 -4.57 7.25
C GLU A 78 -14.20 -5.48 7.71
N TYR A 79 -13.99 -5.57 9.01
CA TYR A 79 -12.85 -6.31 9.61
C TYR A 79 -12.89 -7.81 9.29
N LYS A 80 -14.08 -8.42 9.18
CA LYS A 80 -14.21 -9.82 8.80
C LYS A 80 -13.64 -10.09 7.42
N TYR A 81 -13.92 -9.21 6.45
CA TYR A 81 -13.40 -9.31 5.09
C TYR A 81 -11.87 -9.21 5.08
N ILE A 82 -11.31 -8.20 5.75
CA ILE A 82 -9.86 -7.98 5.83
C ILE A 82 -9.18 -9.21 6.43
N THR A 83 -9.70 -9.72 7.55
CA THR A 83 -9.09 -10.85 8.29
C THR A 83 -9.10 -12.12 7.47
N VAL A 84 -10.24 -12.52 6.92
CA VAL A 84 -10.38 -13.77 6.15
C VAL A 84 -9.49 -13.74 4.91
N ARG A 85 -9.55 -12.64 4.13
CA ARG A 85 -8.71 -12.48 2.94
C ARG A 85 -7.22 -12.53 3.29
N SER A 86 -6.79 -11.74 4.29
CA SER A 86 -5.38 -11.68 4.68
C SER A 86 -4.88 -13.02 5.19
N LEU A 87 -5.71 -13.78 5.91
CA LEU A 87 -5.38 -15.12 6.38
C LEU A 87 -5.16 -16.09 5.21
N ILE A 88 -6.07 -16.09 4.25
CA ILE A 88 -5.97 -16.95 3.05
C ILE A 88 -4.68 -16.64 2.29
N VAL A 89 -4.41 -15.36 2.00
CA VAL A 89 -3.21 -14.96 1.26
C VAL A 89 -1.93 -15.32 2.03
N LYS A 90 -1.91 -15.12 3.36
CA LYS A 90 -0.76 -15.50 4.19
C LYS A 90 -0.50 -17.01 4.20
N ILE A 91 -1.56 -17.83 4.30
CA ILE A 91 -1.42 -19.30 4.25
C ILE A 91 -0.87 -19.73 2.89
N LEU A 92 -1.43 -19.23 1.79
CA LEU A 92 -0.96 -19.55 0.45
C LEU A 92 0.50 -19.14 0.23
N THR A 93 0.88 -17.95 0.72
CA THR A 93 2.26 -17.47 0.66
C THR A 93 3.21 -18.36 1.46
N LEU A 94 2.81 -18.73 2.67
CA LEU A 94 3.61 -19.60 3.53
C LEU A 94 3.85 -20.96 2.86
N LEU A 95 2.81 -21.57 2.32
CA LEU A 95 2.92 -22.81 1.56
C LEU A 95 3.85 -22.65 0.34
N GLY A 96 3.71 -21.55 -0.40
CA GLY A 96 4.60 -21.23 -1.52
C GLY A 96 6.07 -21.13 -1.09
N ILE A 97 6.34 -20.40 -0.02
CA ILE A 97 7.71 -20.26 0.52
C ILE A 97 8.27 -21.63 0.91
N PHE A 98 7.52 -22.48 1.62
CA PHE A 98 7.97 -23.82 2.01
C PHE A 98 8.28 -24.73 0.81
N VAL A 99 7.55 -24.59 -0.29
CA VAL A 99 7.75 -25.39 -1.49
C VAL A 99 8.95 -24.92 -2.31
N PHE A 100 9.13 -23.60 -2.46
CA PHE A 100 10.06 -23.03 -3.43
C PHE A 100 11.35 -22.46 -2.82
N VAL A 101 11.35 -22.07 -1.55
CA VAL A 101 12.52 -21.52 -0.87
C VAL A 101 13.16 -22.60 -0.02
N LYS A 102 14.24 -23.22 -0.51
CA LYS A 102 14.90 -24.38 0.15
C LYS A 102 16.33 -24.10 0.60
N LYS A 103 16.97 -23.09 0.02
CA LYS A 103 18.38 -22.75 0.27
C LYS A 103 18.52 -21.32 0.77
N GLN A 104 19.62 -21.03 1.44
CA GLN A 104 19.94 -19.66 1.89
C GLN A 104 20.10 -18.67 0.73
N ASP A 105 20.49 -19.14 -0.44
CA ASP A 105 20.68 -18.32 -1.64
C ASP A 105 19.38 -17.99 -2.37
N ASP A 106 18.25 -18.60 -1.99
CA ASP A 106 16.93 -18.38 -2.62
C ASP A 106 16.26 -17.05 -2.18
N THR A 107 17.07 -16.04 -1.86
CA THR A 107 16.59 -14.71 -1.38
C THR A 107 15.71 -14.01 -2.41
N ILE A 108 16.02 -14.16 -3.71
CA ILE A 108 15.20 -13.58 -4.79
C ILE A 108 13.84 -14.27 -4.86
N ALA A 109 13.81 -15.61 -4.73
CA ALA A 109 12.55 -16.38 -4.70
C ALA A 109 11.69 -15.94 -3.52
N TYR A 110 12.26 -15.79 -2.33
CA TYR A 110 11.56 -15.27 -1.15
C TYR A 110 11.00 -13.87 -1.39
N ALA A 111 11.79 -12.95 -1.96
CA ALA A 111 11.36 -11.60 -2.27
C ALA A 111 10.22 -11.58 -3.30
N LEU A 112 10.26 -12.46 -4.31
CA LEU A 112 9.18 -12.61 -5.30
C LEU A 112 7.89 -13.13 -4.65
N PHE A 113 7.94 -14.18 -3.82
CA PHE A 113 6.75 -14.68 -3.12
C PHE A 113 6.14 -13.63 -2.20
N SER A 114 6.96 -12.87 -1.48
CA SER A 114 6.51 -11.75 -0.66
C SER A 114 5.83 -10.67 -1.49
N SER A 115 6.36 -10.37 -2.67
CA SER A 115 5.77 -9.41 -3.61
C SER A 115 4.44 -9.89 -4.18
N ILE A 116 4.35 -11.18 -4.54
CA ILE A 116 3.12 -11.83 -5.03
C ILE A 116 2.03 -11.81 -3.94
N ALA A 117 2.41 -12.06 -2.68
CA ALA A 117 1.49 -11.99 -1.56
C ALA A 117 0.91 -10.58 -1.37
N LEU A 118 1.77 -9.56 -1.44
CA LEU A 118 1.36 -8.17 -1.35
C LEU A 118 0.47 -7.79 -2.54
N ALA A 119 0.88 -8.16 -3.76
CA ALA A 119 0.10 -7.93 -4.97
C ALA A 119 -1.28 -8.59 -4.90
N GLY A 120 -1.34 -9.85 -4.47
CA GLY A 120 -2.59 -10.60 -4.35
C GLY A 120 -3.57 -9.92 -3.39
N ASN A 121 -3.10 -9.52 -2.21
CA ASN A 121 -3.91 -8.76 -1.26
C ASN A 121 -4.45 -7.45 -1.88
N ASN A 122 -3.59 -6.69 -2.53
CA ASN A 122 -3.96 -5.37 -3.04
C ASN A 122 -4.86 -5.47 -4.27
N ILE A 123 -4.62 -6.42 -5.17
CA ILE A 123 -5.46 -6.65 -6.36
C ILE A 123 -6.88 -7.08 -5.93
N ILE A 124 -6.99 -8.04 -5.02
CA ILE A 124 -8.29 -8.50 -4.51
C ILE A 124 -9.04 -7.32 -3.89
N ASN A 125 -8.36 -6.48 -3.12
CA ASN A 125 -8.94 -5.28 -2.53
C ASN A 125 -9.47 -4.28 -3.55
N VAL A 126 -8.67 -3.95 -4.55
CA VAL A 126 -9.07 -2.99 -5.58
C VAL A 126 -10.25 -3.52 -6.40
N ILE A 127 -10.26 -4.83 -6.72
CA ILE A 127 -11.38 -5.45 -7.42
C ILE A 127 -12.66 -5.38 -6.57
N HIS A 128 -12.55 -5.72 -5.29
CA HIS A 128 -13.69 -5.69 -4.38
C HIS A 128 -14.17 -4.26 -4.09
N LEU A 129 -13.27 -3.29 -4.04
CA LEU A 129 -13.57 -1.88 -3.83
C LEU A 129 -14.55 -1.32 -4.88
N ARG A 130 -14.48 -1.81 -6.13
CA ARG A 130 -15.38 -1.38 -7.21
C ARG A 130 -16.86 -1.55 -6.88
N LYS A 131 -17.22 -2.50 -6.01
CA LYS A 131 -18.61 -2.71 -5.56
C LYS A 131 -19.12 -1.60 -4.66
N TYR A 132 -18.22 -0.91 -3.98
CA TYR A 132 -18.55 0.18 -3.06
C TYR A 132 -18.60 1.53 -3.74
N LEU A 133 -17.83 1.74 -4.81
CA LEU A 133 -17.68 3.04 -5.45
C LEU A 133 -18.76 3.29 -6.50
N THR A 134 -19.21 4.54 -6.57
CA THR A 134 -19.92 5.13 -7.71
C THR A 134 -19.00 6.16 -8.34
N LEU A 135 -18.49 5.87 -9.56
CA LEU A 135 -17.52 6.75 -10.23
C LEU A 135 -18.20 7.85 -11.06
N ASP A 136 -19.47 7.65 -11.43
CA ASP A 136 -20.23 8.59 -12.28
C ASP A 136 -20.47 9.94 -11.61
N ASP A 137 -20.49 9.96 -10.28
CA ASP A 137 -20.77 11.15 -9.48
C ASP A 137 -19.51 11.86 -8.94
N VAL A 138 -18.31 11.39 -9.27
CA VAL A 138 -17.05 12.02 -8.82
C VAL A 138 -16.77 13.28 -9.63
N LYS A 139 -17.59 14.32 -9.39
CA LYS A 139 -17.39 15.66 -9.94
C LYS A 139 -16.57 16.49 -8.92
N HIS A 140 -15.65 17.31 -9.43
CA HIS A 140 -14.86 18.25 -8.62
C HIS A 140 -13.93 17.59 -7.57
N ILE A 141 -12.81 17.03 -8.03
CA ILE A 141 -11.74 16.48 -7.19
C ILE A 141 -11.03 17.64 -6.46
N GLU A 142 -10.94 17.55 -5.13
CA GLU A 142 -10.34 18.56 -4.26
C GLU A 142 -9.17 17.98 -3.45
N LEU A 143 -8.03 17.73 -4.11
CA LEU A 143 -6.87 17.13 -3.47
C LEU A 143 -6.27 18.00 -2.36
N ALA A 144 -6.33 19.33 -2.52
CA ALA A 144 -5.68 20.29 -1.62
C ALA A 144 -6.16 20.18 -0.16
N LYS A 145 -7.44 19.85 0.06
CA LYS A 145 -8.01 19.70 1.41
C LYS A 145 -7.38 18.57 2.22
N HIS A 146 -6.82 17.54 1.54
CA HIS A 146 -6.19 16.40 2.18
C HIS A 146 -4.71 16.62 2.48
N ILE A 147 -4.02 17.53 1.76
CA ILE A 147 -2.56 17.71 1.85
C ILE A 147 -2.15 18.14 3.26
N LYS A 148 -2.79 19.16 3.82
CA LYS A 148 -2.44 19.70 5.15
C LYS A 148 -2.59 18.64 6.26
N PRO A 149 -3.73 17.93 6.40
CA PRO A 149 -3.87 16.87 7.40
C PRO A 149 -2.90 15.72 7.21
N LEU A 150 -2.64 15.31 5.96
CA LEU A 150 -1.69 14.24 5.65
C LEU A 150 -0.26 14.65 6.00
N PHE A 151 0.13 15.88 5.73
CA PHE A 151 1.47 16.39 6.08
C PHE A 151 1.67 16.44 7.61
N ILE A 152 0.67 16.85 8.37
CA ILE A 152 0.73 16.85 9.85
C ILE A 152 0.92 15.41 10.37
N LEU A 153 0.16 14.44 9.85
CA LEU A 153 0.29 13.04 10.26
C LEU A 153 1.62 12.43 9.82
N LEU A 154 2.13 12.76 8.64
CA LEU A 154 3.44 12.35 8.18
C LEU A 154 4.54 12.87 9.12
N SER A 155 4.49 14.15 9.47
CA SER A 155 5.46 14.77 10.37
C SER A 155 5.44 14.14 11.77
N THR A 156 4.24 13.84 12.29
CA THR A 156 4.07 13.14 13.58
C THR A 156 4.64 11.71 13.50
N GLY A 157 4.34 10.97 12.45
CA GLY A 157 4.87 9.62 12.24
C GLY A 157 6.39 9.62 12.13
N PHE A 158 6.95 10.57 11.39
CA PHE A 158 8.40 10.74 11.27
C PHE A 158 9.07 11.05 12.62
N ALA A 159 8.48 11.93 13.41
CA ALA A 159 8.99 12.25 14.77
C ALA A 159 8.98 11.02 15.68
N VAL A 160 7.90 10.20 15.65
CA VAL A 160 7.81 8.95 16.42
C VAL A 160 8.89 7.95 15.97
N GLU A 161 9.06 7.77 14.65
CA GLU A 161 10.10 6.86 14.11
C GLU A 161 11.52 7.29 14.48
N LEU A 162 11.81 8.60 14.44
CA LEU A 162 13.10 9.12 14.89
C LEU A 162 13.30 8.85 16.38
N TYR A 163 12.31 9.15 17.21
CA TYR A 163 12.41 8.93 18.66
C TYR A 163 12.66 7.45 18.99
N THR A 164 11.91 6.54 18.37
CA THR A 164 12.02 5.09 18.66
C THR A 164 13.29 4.44 18.11
N LYS A 165 13.97 5.06 17.13
CA LYS A 165 15.22 4.50 16.54
C LYS A 165 16.49 5.15 17.06
N LEU A 166 16.38 6.31 17.74
CA LEU A 166 17.52 7.00 18.33
C LEU A 166 17.75 6.64 19.80
N ASP A 167 16.78 5.99 20.44
CA ASP A 167 16.87 5.40 21.77
C ASP A 167 17.43 3.96 21.68
#